data_9ad61985fcf275fd7f4a3376b0cb19fa
#
_entry.id   9ad61985fcf275fd7f4a3376b0cb19fa
#
_cell.length_a   1.000
_cell.length_b   1.000
_cell.length_c   1.000
_cell.angle_alpha   90.00
_cell.angle_beta   90.00
_cell.angle_gamma   90.00
#
_symmetry.space_group_name_H-M   'P 1'
#
loop_
_entity.id
_entity.type
_entity.pdbx_description
1 polymer ?
#
loop_
_entity_poly.entity_id
_entity_poly.type
_entity_poly.pdbx_seq_one_letter_code
_entity_poly.pdbx_strand_id
1 'polypeptide(L)'
;MTPSFPFPQMNIRPESTPNWEEELDSAIFTFDDIQAELNYKQAKTALKNLVNNLDLSPGEKLGLEVEIHDLETMLDKLESMVVQIAAFGMVGRGKSSLLNALVGREVFVTGPLHGVTRDAQTVNWSISQEALGTLKATLSSNGQSQIELIDTPGLDEVDGETRAALAAQIAQQADLILFVISGDMTKIEQLALSQLRQVGKPIILVFNKVDQFPETDRITIYEKIRDDRVRELLSPAEIVMASAAPLVRIAIQNPDGTRGVKLQKGKSQVEELKLKILEILHHEGKALVALNTMLYADNVNEQLVQRKLIIREENANQLIWKAVITKALAIAFNPVTVVDILSAVIIDISLILGLSKLYGIPMTETGAIKLLQKIALSMGGIGASELLANLGLSGLKTLLSISTTATAGMTIAPYLSIAITQAGVAGVSSYGIGQVTKTYLANGANWGPDGPKAVVNQILSTLNETSILNRIKDELLTKVNLRKKISN
;
A
#
# COMPACT_ATOMS: atom_id res chain seq x y z
N MET A 1 77.56 -13.60 62.03
CA MET A 1 76.81 -14.61 61.27
C MET A 1 75.33 -14.19 61.25
N THR A 2 74.85 -13.52 60.18
CA THR A 2 73.48 -13.12 59.97
C THR A 2 72.93 -13.96 58.83
N PRO A 3 71.77 -14.65 58.97
CA PRO A 3 71.19 -15.44 57.93
C PRO A 3 70.45 -14.55 56.93
N SER A 4 70.81 -14.63 55.67
CA SER A 4 70.17 -14.05 54.55
C SER A 4 68.94 -14.94 54.12
N PHE A 5 67.75 -14.40 54.21
CA PHE A 5 66.55 -15.00 53.63
C PHE A 5 66.44 -14.62 52.15
N PRO A 6 66.18 -15.58 51.23
CA PRO A 6 65.91 -15.24 49.84
C PRO A 6 64.47 -14.76 49.66
N PHE A 7 64.32 -13.57 49.07
CA PHE A 7 63.06 -13.06 48.62
C PHE A 7 62.61 -13.88 47.40
N PRO A 8 61.28 -14.33 47.32
CA PRO A 8 60.80 -14.93 46.16
C PRO A 8 60.66 -13.89 45.04
N GLN A 9 61.26 -14.14 43.89
CA GLN A 9 61.01 -13.37 42.68
C GLN A 9 59.52 -13.58 42.23
N MET A 10 58.67 -12.58 42.43
CA MET A 10 57.39 -12.49 41.82
C MET A 10 57.59 -12.28 40.32
N ASN A 11 57.29 -13.31 39.54
CA ASN A 11 57.18 -13.23 38.09
C ASN A 11 55.89 -12.46 37.76
N ILE A 12 55.96 -11.13 37.71
CA ILE A 12 54.86 -10.27 37.19
C ILE A 12 54.91 -10.50 35.67
N ARG A 13 53.99 -11.34 35.17
CA ARG A 13 53.65 -11.31 33.75
C ARG A 13 53.10 -9.91 33.48
N PRO A 14 53.53 -9.20 32.41
CA PRO A 14 52.88 -7.97 32.04
C PRO A 14 51.43 -8.34 31.69
N GLU A 15 50.48 -7.86 32.50
CA GLU A 15 49.07 -7.81 32.08
C GLU A 15 49.04 -7.03 30.76
N SER A 16 48.60 -7.68 29.71
CA SER A 16 48.31 -7.02 28.43
C SER A 16 47.40 -5.84 28.73
N THR A 17 47.91 -4.63 28.50
CA THR A 17 47.06 -3.42 28.54
C THR A 17 45.82 -3.71 27.72
N PRO A 18 44.62 -3.55 28.28
CA PRO A 18 43.40 -3.76 27.53
C PRO A 18 43.47 -2.88 26.28
N ASN A 19 43.25 -3.48 25.12
CA ASN A 19 43.20 -2.72 23.88
C ASN A 19 41.83 -1.98 23.88
N TRP A 20 41.86 -0.74 24.43
CA TRP A 20 40.63 0.07 24.59
C TRP A 20 39.88 0.30 23.27
N GLU A 21 40.58 0.23 22.12
CA GLU A 21 39.99 0.29 20.80
C GLU A 21 39.13 -0.95 20.50
N GLU A 22 39.64 -2.15 20.81
CA GLU A 22 38.87 -3.40 20.67
C GLU A 22 37.68 -3.48 21.64
N GLU A 23 37.89 -2.99 22.88
CA GLU A 23 36.78 -2.91 23.86
C GLU A 23 35.73 -1.88 23.45
N LEU A 24 36.12 -0.74 22.89
CA LEU A 24 35.21 0.28 22.37
C LEU A 24 34.45 -0.23 21.17
N ASP A 25 35.12 -0.84 20.20
CA ASP A 25 34.48 -1.43 19.02
C ASP A 25 33.49 -2.54 19.42
N SER A 26 33.86 -3.36 20.39
CA SER A 26 32.96 -4.40 20.93
C SER A 26 31.74 -3.79 21.65
N ALA A 27 31.92 -2.70 22.39
CA ALA A 27 30.84 -2.00 23.07
C ALA A 27 29.90 -1.30 22.07
N ILE A 28 30.42 -0.69 21.03
CA ILE A 28 29.63 -0.07 19.94
C ILE A 28 28.84 -1.16 19.23
N PHE A 29 29.47 -2.27 18.87
CA PHE A 29 28.81 -3.41 18.23
C PHE A 29 27.65 -3.96 19.07
N THR A 30 27.87 -4.15 20.38
CA THR A 30 26.83 -4.63 21.31
C THR A 30 25.68 -3.63 21.43
N PHE A 31 25.97 -2.32 21.39
CA PHE A 31 24.94 -1.28 21.43
C PHE A 31 24.07 -1.29 20.15
N ASP A 32 24.69 -1.42 18.97
CA ASP A 32 24.00 -1.50 17.68
C ASP A 32 23.08 -2.73 17.61
N ASP A 33 23.53 -3.88 18.10
CA ASP A 33 22.72 -5.09 18.20
C ASP A 33 21.50 -4.92 19.13
N ILE A 34 21.69 -4.28 20.30
CA ILE A 34 20.60 -3.98 21.23
C ILE A 34 19.60 -3.01 20.60
N GLN A 35 20.10 -1.98 19.93
CA GLN A 35 19.25 -0.99 19.26
C GLN A 35 18.47 -1.62 18.10
N ALA A 36 19.10 -2.49 17.30
CA ALA A 36 18.44 -3.23 16.25
C ALA A 36 17.33 -4.14 16.76
N GLU A 37 17.58 -4.84 17.90
CA GLU A 37 16.58 -5.69 18.55
C GLU A 37 15.39 -4.88 19.10
N LEU A 38 15.65 -3.70 19.70
CA LEU A 38 14.60 -2.81 20.18
C LEU A 38 13.75 -2.27 19.03
N ASN A 39 14.38 -1.81 17.96
CA ASN A 39 13.70 -1.31 16.76
C ASN A 39 12.82 -2.42 16.13
N TYR A 40 13.35 -3.63 16.06
CA TYR A 40 12.62 -4.79 15.56
C TYR A 40 11.37 -5.10 16.39
N LYS A 41 11.49 -5.15 17.73
CA LYS A 41 10.35 -5.38 18.63
C LYS A 41 9.30 -4.26 18.54
N GLN A 42 9.74 -3.01 18.42
CA GLN A 42 8.85 -1.87 18.25
C GLN A 42 8.10 -1.95 16.92
N ALA A 43 8.79 -2.25 15.81
CA ALA A 43 8.19 -2.43 14.50
C ALA A 43 7.14 -3.54 14.50
N LYS A 44 7.47 -4.71 15.06
CA LYS A 44 6.55 -5.84 15.20
C LYS A 44 5.30 -5.47 16.01
N THR A 45 5.48 -4.79 17.13
CA THR A 45 4.37 -4.36 17.99
C THR A 45 3.48 -3.33 17.29
N ALA A 46 4.08 -2.35 16.61
CA ALA A 46 3.36 -1.31 15.87
C ALA A 46 2.55 -1.91 14.73
N LEU A 47 3.15 -2.78 13.92
CA LEU A 47 2.45 -3.44 12.80
C LEU A 47 1.33 -4.36 13.29
N LYS A 48 1.57 -5.13 14.35
CA LYS A 48 0.54 -5.98 14.96
C LYS A 48 -0.63 -5.15 15.49
N ASN A 49 -0.36 -4.01 16.10
CA ASN A 49 -1.40 -3.09 16.54
C ASN A 49 -2.16 -2.48 15.36
N LEU A 50 -1.47 -2.14 14.29
CA LEU A 50 -2.11 -1.63 13.07
C LEU A 50 -3.08 -2.66 12.49
N VAL A 51 -2.62 -3.90 12.26
CA VAL A 51 -3.44 -4.99 11.69
C VAL A 51 -4.65 -5.32 12.58
N ASN A 52 -4.43 -5.44 13.89
CA ASN A 52 -5.50 -5.82 14.84
C ASN A 52 -6.53 -4.71 15.11
N ASN A 53 -6.15 -3.45 14.96
CA ASN A 53 -7.00 -2.29 15.28
C ASN A 53 -7.55 -1.59 14.03
N LEU A 54 -7.57 -2.26 12.87
CA LEU A 54 -8.24 -1.75 11.69
C LEU A 54 -9.73 -1.61 11.96
N ASP A 55 -10.18 -0.37 12.22
CA ASP A 55 -11.61 -0.05 12.38
C ASP A 55 -12.28 0.03 11.01
N LEU A 56 -12.74 -1.11 10.52
CA LEU A 56 -13.34 -1.28 9.20
C LEU A 56 -14.76 -1.84 9.32
N SER A 57 -15.69 -1.21 8.65
CA SER A 57 -17.03 -1.77 8.46
C SER A 57 -16.98 -3.00 7.53
N PRO A 58 -18.00 -3.89 7.55
CA PRO A 58 -18.02 -5.07 6.67
C PRO A 58 -17.90 -4.74 5.17
N GLY A 59 -18.47 -3.61 4.72
CA GLY A 59 -18.38 -3.15 3.34
C GLY A 59 -16.98 -2.63 2.98
N GLU A 60 -16.30 -1.99 3.91
CA GLU A 60 -14.92 -1.55 3.72
C GLU A 60 -13.95 -2.73 3.65
N LYS A 61 -14.14 -3.77 4.45
CA LYS A 61 -13.33 -4.99 4.41
C LYS A 61 -13.31 -5.64 3.04
N LEU A 62 -14.49 -5.77 2.39
CA LEU A 62 -14.62 -6.33 1.04
C LEU A 62 -13.90 -5.52 -0.04
N GLY A 63 -13.72 -4.22 0.15
CA GLY A 63 -13.02 -3.36 -0.82
C GLY A 63 -11.52 -3.17 -0.52
N LEU A 64 -11.02 -3.70 0.61
CA LEU A 64 -9.66 -3.48 1.11
C LEU A 64 -8.91 -4.80 1.38
N GLU A 65 -9.40 -5.91 0.79
CA GLU A 65 -8.84 -7.25 1.04
C GLU A 65 -7.36 -7.35 0.67
N VAL A 66 -6.96 -6.68 -0.42
CA VAL A 66 -5.56 -6.70 -0.90
C VAL A 66 -4.64 -5.99 0.10
N GLU A 67 -5.00 -4.79 0.52
CA GLU A 67 -4.20 -3.99 1.45
C GLU A 67 -4.11 -4.65 2.84
N ILE A 68 -5.19 -5.29 3.29
CA ILE A 68 -5.20 -6.05 4.55
C ILE A 68 -4.27 -7.26 4.44
N HIS A 69 -4.36 -8.01 3.35
CA HIS A 69 -3.50 -9.16 3.09
C HIS A 69 -2.02 -8.78 3.01
N ASP A 70 -1.71 -7.64 2.37
CA ASP A 70 -0.35 -7.12 2.30
C ASP A 70 0.20 -6.77 3.69
N LEU A 71 -0.61 -6.15 4.57
CA LEU A 71 -0.21 -5.87 5.95
C LEU A 71 0.00 -7.14 6.77
N GLU A 72 -0.86 -8.15 6.60
CA GLU A 72 -0.72 -9.47 7.24
C GLU A 72 0.57 -10.17 6.77
N THR A 73 0.83 -10.16 5.46
CA THR A 73 2.06 -10.72 4.89
C THR A 73 3.32 -10.05 5.46
N MET A 74 3.29 -8.73 5.65
CA MET A 74 4.41 -8.02 6.27
C MET A 74 4.57 -8.35 7.75
N LEU A 75 3.48 -8.57 8.47
CA LEU A 75 3.53 -9.04 9.86
C LEU A 75 4.16 -10.43 9.94
N ASP A 76 3.75 -11.36 9.07
CA ASP A 76 4.31 -12.71 8.99
C ASP A 76 5.80 -12.68 8.64
N LYS A 77 6.21 -11.81 7.72
CA LYS A 77 7.61 -11.56 7.35
C LYS A 77 8.43 -11.13 8.57
N LEU A 78 7.93 -10.17 9.36
CA LEU A 78 8.55 -9.76 10.62
C LEU A 78 8.57 -10.91 11.64
N GLU A 79 7.48 -11.63 11.82
CA GLU A 79 7.40 -12.72 12.81
C GLU A 79 8.36 -13.86 12.53
N SER A 80 8.57 -14.16 11.25
CA SER A 80 9.46 -15.24 10.78
C SER A 80 10.88 -14.77 10.49
N MET A 81 11.22 -13.50 10.71
CA MET A 81 12.53 -12.90 10.37
C MET A 81 13.00 -13.28 8.95
N VAL A 82 12.14 -13.05 7.96
CA VAL A 82 12.46 -13.32 6.57
C VAL A 82 13.20 -12.13 5.96
N VAL A 83 14.44 -12.37 5.49
CA VAL A 83 15.21 -11.40 4.72
C VAL A 83 15.04 -11.69 3.24
N GLN A 84 14.53 -10.73 2.48
CA GLN A 84 14.29 -10.85 1.05
C GLN A 84 15.38 -10.15 0.23
N ILE A 85 16.06 -10.90 -0.63
CA ILE A 85 17.11 -10.42 -1.53
C ILE A 85 16.62 -10.57 -2.97
N ALA A 86 16.42 -9.46 -3.68
CA ALA A 86 15.91 -9.47 -5.03
C ALA A 86 16.99 -9.12 -6.07
N ALA A 87 17.06 -9.90 -7.17
CA ALA A 87 17.97 -9.66 -8.28
C ALA A 87 17.27 -8.90 -9.41
N PHE A 88 17.75 -7.70 -9.75
CA PHE A 88 17.29 -6.86 -10.85
C PHE A 88 18.34 -6.74 -11.95
N GLY A 89 17.90 -6.42 -13.15
CA GLY A 89 18.76 -6.20 -14.32
C GLY A 89 18.09 -6.63 -15.61
N MET A 90 18.68 -6.27 -16.76
CA MET A 90 18.15 -6.65 -18.06
C MET A 90 18.23 -8.17 -18.32
N VAL A 91 17.54 -8.63 -19.36
CA VAL A 91 17.64 -10.01 -19.84
C VAL A 91 19.10 -10.33 -20.19
N GLY A 92 19.51 -11.57 -19.92
CA GLY A 92 20.86 -12.01 -20.27
C GLY A 92 21.99 -11.48 -19.37
N ARG A 93 21.74 -10.65 -18.36
CA ARG A 93 22.77 -10.19 -17.41
C ARG A 93 23.23 -11.28 -16.43
N GLY A 94 22.45 -12.38 -16.33
CA GLY A 94 22.82 -13.55 -15.52
C GLY A 94 22.28 -13.50 -14.10
N LYS A 95 21.11 -12.88 -13.84
CA LYS A 95 20.42 -12.84 -12.55
C LYS A 95 20.23 -14.23 -11.97
N SER A 96 19.51 -15.11 -12.69
CA SER A 96 19.25 -16.50 -12.27
C SER A 96 20.54 -17.29 -12.03
N SER A 97 21.56 -17.10 -12.91
CA SER A 97 22.87 -17.76 -12.73
C SER A 97 23.59 -17.24 -11.48
N LEU A 98 23.46 -15.94 -11.17
CA LEU A 98 24.04 -15.33 -9.98
C LEU A 98 23.39 -15.88 -8.71
N LEU A 99 22.08 -15.93 -8.68
CA LEU A 99 21.35 -16.50 -7.55
C LEU A 99 21.68 -17.99 -7.36
N ASN A 100 21.77 -18.76 -8.44
CA ASN A 100 22.21 -20.15 -8.38
C ASN A 100 23.64 -20.30 -7.84
N ALA A 101 24.56 -19.41 -8.22
CA ALA A 101 25.92 -19.41 -7.71
C ALA A 101 25.99 -19.02 -6.24
N LEU A 102 25.14 -18.12 -5.76
CA LEU A 102 25.02 -17.77 -4.34
C LEU A 102 24.51 -18.96 -3.52
N VAL A 103 23.51 -19.67 -4.03
CA VAL A 103 22.93 -20.87 -3.41
C VAL A 103 23.91 -22.05 -3.47
N GLY A 104 24.80 -22.08 -4.45
CA GLY A 104 25.72 -23.20 -4.70
C GLY A 104 25.10 -24.36 -5.48
N ARG A 105 23.89 -24.21 -6.00
CA ARG A 105 23.18 -25.21 -6.81
C ARG A 105 22.21 -24.55 -7.81
N GLU A 106 21.74 -25.32 -8.79
CA GLU A 106 20.77 -24.84 -9.78
C GLU A 106 19.34 -24.92 -9.21
N VAL A 107 18.85 -23.81 -8.70
CA VAL A 107 17.50 -23.61 -8.16
C VAL A 107 16.64 -22.84 -9.16
N PHE A 108 17.21 -21.81 -9.76
CA PHE A 108 16.55 -20.94 -10.75
C PHE A 108 16.87 -21.43 -12.17
N VAL A 109 15.86 -21.42 -13.03
CA VAL A 109 16.02 -21.86 -14.42
C VAL A 109 16.88 -20.84 -15.19
N THR A 110 17.95 -21.31 -15.80
CA THR A 110 18.84 -20.51 -16.63
C THR A 110 18.68 -20.90 -18.10
N GLY A 111 18.12 -20.01 -18.94
CA GLY A 111 18.02 -20.23 -20.38
C GLY A 111 16.66 -19.81 -20.96
N PRO A 112 16.52 -19.78 -22.31
CA PRO A 112 15.31 -19.33 -23.00
C PRO A 112 14.15 -20.34 -23.02
N LEU A 113 14.25 -21.50 -22.35
CA LEU A 113 13.23 -22.54 -22.32
C LEU A 113 12.85 -22.90 -20.90
N HIS A 114 11.57 -22.80 -20.59
CA HIS A 114 10.97 -23.17 -19.29
C HIS A 114 10.84 -24.70 -19.16
N GLY A 115 11.20 -25.19 -17.99
CA GLY A 115 10.82 -26.52 -17.50
C GLY A 115 11.98 -27.47 -17.28
N VAL A 116 12.20 -27.81 -16.06
CA VAL A 116 12.46 -29.10 -15.39
C VAL A 116 13.30 -28.89 -14.12
N THR A 117 12.64 -29.07 -13.00
CA THR A 117 13.24 -29.24 -11.66
C THR A 117 13.70 -30.70 -11.52
N ARG A 118 14.94 -30.96 -11.14
CA ARG A 118 15.37 -32.26 -10.62
C ARG A 118 16.17 -32.14 -9.35
N ASP A 119 15.74 -32.91 -8.38
CA ASP A 119 16.25 -33.27 -7.08
C ASP A 119 17.70 -32.99 -6.73
N ALA A 120 17.91 -32.36 -5.54
CA ALA A 120 19.11 -32.60 -4.76
C ALA A 120 18.90 -32.37 -3.25
N GLN A 121 19.30 -33.34 -2.50
CA GLN A 121 19.28 -33.46 -1.05
C GLN A 121 20.22 -32.46 -0.35
N THR A 122 19.83 -32.03 0.85
CA THR A 122 20.61 -31.52 2.01
C THR A 122 20.58 -30.04 2.34
N VAL A 123 19.82 -29.18 1.69
CA VAL A 123 19.36 -27.92 2.31
C VAL A 123 17.95 -27.70 1.80
N ASN A 124 16.96 -27.56 2.70
CA ASN A 124 15.56 -27.44 2.30
C ASN A 124 15.27 -26.04 1.74
N TRP A 125 15.49 -25.89 0.42
CA TRP A 125 14.98 -24.76 -0.31
C TRP A 125 13.58 -25.10 -0.80
N SER A 126 12.60 -24.31 -0.43
CA SER A 126 11.28 -24.32 -1.06
C SER A 126 11.26 -23.35 -2.24
N ILE A 127 10.68 -23.74 -3.36
CA ILE A 127 10.58 -22.92 -4.57
C ILE A 127 9.11 -22.60 -4.77
N SER A 128 8.79 -21.31 -4.89
CA SER A 128 7.47 -20.83 -5.28
C SER A 128 7.57 -19.92 -6.50
N GLN A 129 6.57 -19.98 -7.36
CA GLN A 129 6.45 -19.08 -8.50
C GLN A 129 5.33 -18.09 -8.21
N GLU A 130 5.65 -16.80 -8.28
CA GLU A 130 4.68 -15.73 -8.16
C GLU A 130 4.21 -15.22 -9.53
N ALA A 131 3.31 -14.23 -9.53
CA ALA A 131 2.79 -13.62 -10.75
C ALA A 131 3.92 -13.03 -11.62
N LEU A 132 3.70 -12.98 -12.94
CA LEU A 132 4.58 -12.36 -13.92
C LEU A 132 6.00 -12.96 -14.05
N GLY A 133 6.19 -14.24 -13.69
CA GLY A 133 7.47 -14.94 -13.91
C GLY A 133 8.52 -14.72 -12.82
N THR A 134 8.14 -14.13 -11.68
CA THR A 134 9.00 -14.03 -10.51
C THR A 134 9.14 -15.39 -9.83
N LEU A 135 10.38 -15.82 -9.59
CA LEU A 135 10.69 -17.06 -8.87
C LEU A 135 11.27 -16.71 -7.50
N LYS A 136 10.77 -17.37 -6.46
CA LYS A 136 11.30 -17.27 -5.09
C LYS A 136 11.89 -18.58 -4.64
N ALA A 137 13.06 -18.53 -4.02
CA ALA A 137 13.68 -19.64 -3.33
C ALA A 137 13.93 -19.27 -1.87
N THR A 138 13.32 -20.01 -0.95
CA THR A 138 13.41 -19.78 0.49
C THR A 138 14.34 -20.79 1.15
N LEU A 139 15.34 -20.29 1.87
CA LEU A 139 16.22 -21.07 2.74
C LEU A 139 15.74 -20.94 4.18
N SER A 140 15.25 -22.03 4.74
CA SER A 140 14.94 -22.11 6.17
C SER A 140 16.14 -22.68 6.92
N SER A 141 16.69 -21.91 7.86
CA SER A 141 17.68 -22.38 8.83
C SER A 141 16.99 -23.02 10.02
N ASN A 142 17.69 -23.89 10.76
CA ASN A 142 17.22 -24.41 12.06
C ASN A 142 17.05 -23.33 13.14
N GLY A 143 17.36 -22.07 12.83
CA GLY A 143 17.06 -20.87 13.61
C GLY A 143 15.80 -20.18 13.08
N GLN A 144 15.36 -19.14 13.79
CA GLN A 144 14.15 -18.37 13.46
C GLN A 144 14.28 -17.45 12.23
N SER A 145 15.44 -17.40 11.55
CA SER A 145 15.69 -16.53 10.41
C SER A 145 15.63 -17.27 9.09
N GLN A 146 15.01 -16.68 8.09
CA GLN A 146 14.88 -17.22 6.74
C GLN A 146 15.46 -16.22 5.71
N ILE A 147 16.04 -16.74 4.63
CA ILE A 147 16.49 -15.93 3.50
C ILE A 147 15.69 -16.33 2.28
N GLU A 148 15.04 -15.36 1.67
CA GLU A 148 14.37 -15.52 0.38
C GLU A 148 15.18 -14.84 -0.72
N LEU A 149 15.50 -15.60 -1.77
CA LEU A 149 16.07 -15.07 -2.99
C LEU A 149 14.98 -14.93 -4.05
N ILE A 150 14.88 -13.75 -4.64
CA ILE A 150 13.83 -13.41 -5.60
C ILE A 150 14.49 -13.16 -6.95
N ASP A 151 14.20 -13.99 -7.95
CA ASP A 151 14.60 -13.76 -9.34
C ASP A 151 13.52 -12.99 -10.07
N THR A 152 13.85 -11.82 -10.60
CA THR A 152 12.90 -10.95 -11.28
C THR A 152 12.99 -11.12 -12.80
N PRO A 153 11.88 -10.92 -13.54
CA PRO A 153 11.94 -10.80 -14.99
C PRO A 153 12.92 -9.71 -15.44
N GLY A 154 13.45 -9.84 -16.67
CA GLY A 154 14.34 -8.82 -17.22
C GLY A 154 13.64 -7.47 -17.37
N LEU A 155 14.38 -6.39 -17.07
CA LEU A 155 13.86 -5.02 -17.20
C LEU A 155 13.42 -4.67 -18.65
N ASP A 156 13.72 -5.47 -19.63
CA ASP A 156 13.41 -5.36 -21.06
C ASP A 156 12.36 -6.35 -21.57
N GLU A 157 11.88 -7.29 -20.71
CA GLU A 157 10.91 -8.32 -21.10
C GLU A 157 9.45 -7.89 -21.02
N VAL A 158 9.14 -6.84 -20.27
CA VAL A 158 7.77 -6.41 -19.95
C VAL A 158 7.51 -5.01 -20.52
N ASP A 159 6.27 -4.72 -20.92
CA ASP A 159 5.88 -3.38 -21.38
C ASP A 159 6.13 -2.31 -20.30
N GLY A 160 6.54 -1.11 -20.72
CA GLY A 160 7.16 -0.08 -19.90
C GLY A 160 6.43 0.24 -18.57
N GLU A 161 5.10 0.38 -18.58
CA GLU A 161 4.32 0.71 -17.38
C GLU A 161 4.18 -0.47 -16.42
N THR A 162 3.91 -1.67 -16.93
CA THR A 162 3.79 -2.90 -16.13
C THR A 162 5.13 -3.26 -15.49
N ARG A 163 6.25 -3.03 -16.20
CA ARG A 163 7.62 -3.25 -15.69
C ARG A 163 7.94 -2.34 -14.52
N ALA A 164 7.66 -1.05 -14.66
CA ALA A 164 7.92 -0.07 -13.61
C ALA A 164 7.12 -0.41 -12.34
N ALA A 165 5.86 -0.80 -12.48
CA ALA A 165 5.01 -1.19 -11.37
C ALA A 165 5.53 -2.46 -10.66
N LEU A 166 5.86 -3.52 -11.43
CA LEU A 166 6.40 -4.75 -10.86
C LEU A 166 7.75 -4.54 -10.17
N ALA A 167 8.67 -3.81 -10.83
CA ALA A 167 9.97 -3.50 -10.26
C ALA A 167 9.82 -2.69 -8.96
N ALA A 168 8.91 -1.72 -8.93
CA ALA A 168 8.62 -0.94 -7.73
C ALA A 168 8.03 -1.81 -6.61
N GLN A 169 7.08 -2.69 -6.92
CA GLN A 169 6.47 -3.59 -5.94
C GLN A 169 7.52 -4.54 -5.32
N ILE A 170 8.34 -5.21 -6.15
CA ILE A 170 9.37 -6.12 -5.64
C ILE A 170 10.44 -5.35 -4.86
N ALA A 171 10.84 -4.16 -5.34
CA ALA A 171 11.80 -3.32 -4.63
C ALA A 171 11.27 -2.86 -3.27
N GLN A 172 9.98 -2.57 -3.15
CA GLN A 172 9.35 -2.22 -1.87
C GLN A 172 9.36 -3.38 -0.87
N GLN A 173 9.19 -4.62 -1.33
CA GLN A 173 9.18 -5.81 -0.49
C GLN A 173 10.59 -6.30 -0.13
N ALA A 174 11.57 -6.14 -1.03
CA ALA A 174 12.93 -6.59 -0.82
C ALA A 174 13.63 -5.81 0.29
N ASP A 175 14.50 -6.50 1.02
CA ASP A 175 15.38 -5.90 2.05
C ASP A 175 16.75 -5.53 1.49
N LEU A 176 17.21 -6.27 0.47
CA LEU A 176 18.44 -6.02 -0.25
C LEU A 176 18.23 -6.21 -1.75
N ILE A 177 18.74 -5.32 -2.55
CA ILE A 177 18.66 -5.36 -4.02
C ILE A 177 20.04 -5.70 -4.59
N LEU A 178 20.11 -6.74 -5.44
CA LEU A 178 21.25 -7.04 -6.28
C LEU A 178 20.98 -6.54 -7.69
N PHE A 179 21.59 -5.42 -8.08
CA PHE A 179 21.44 -4.88 -9.43
C PHE A 179 22.53 -5.44 -10.35
N VAL A 180 22.14 -6.34 -11.26
CA VAL A 180 23.07 -7.15 -12.06
C VAL A 180 23.27 -6.57 -13.44
N ILE A 181 24.52 -6.25 -13.78
CA ILE A 181 24.96 -5.81 -15.11
C ILE A 181 26.05 -6.73 -15.65
N SER A 182 26.30 -6.70 -16.96
CA SER A 182 27.39 -7.44 -17.58
C SER A 182 28.05 -6.59 -18.67
N GLY A 183 29.10 -5.86 -18.34
CA GLY A 183 29.75 -4.86 -19.18
C GLY A 183 29.37 -3.43 -18.82
N ASP A 184 29.59 -2.46 -19.73
CA ASP A 184 29.22 -1.06 -19.50
C ASP A 184 27.70 -0.92 -19.31
N MET A 185 27.30 -0.03 -18.40
CA MET A 185 25.92 0.20 -18.06
C MET A 185 25.19 0.98 -19.16
N THR A 186 24.05 0.48 -19.60
CA THR A 186 23.17 1.16 -20.54
C THR A 186 22.38 2.29 -19.87
N LYS A 187 21.84 3.24 -20.65
CA LYS A 187 20.95 4.29 -20.13
C LYS A 187 19.71 3.75 -19.45
N ILE A 188 19.16 2.64 -19.96
CA ILE A 188 17.98 1.97 -19.35
C ILE A 188 18.33 1.43 -17.97
N GLU A 189 19.48 0.76 -17.83
CA GLU A 189 19.96 0.24 -16.54
C GLU A 189 20.26 1.37 -15.56
N GLN A 190 20.86 2.47 -16.02
CA GLN A 190 21.12 3.63 -15.17
C GLN A 190 19.84 4.28 -14.67
N LEU A 191 18.83 4.45 -15.53
CA LEU A 191 17.52 4.98 -15.15
C LEU A 191 16.81 4.05 -14.14
N ALA A 192 16.82 2.74 -14.40
CA ALA A 192 16.23 1.77 -13.49
C ALA A 192 16.92 1.75 -12.12
N LEU A 193 18.26 1.81 -12.10
CA LEU A 193 19.02 1.91 -10.84
C LEU A 193 18.68 3.19 -10.07
N SER A 194 18.56 4.33 -10.77
CA SER A 194 18.15 5.61 -10.16
C SER A 194 16.76 5.52 -9.53
N GLN A 195 15.81 4.89 -10.20
CA GLN A 195 14.46 4.67 -9.66
C GLN A 195 14.48 3.76 -8.44
N LEU A 196 15.23 2.66 -8.48
CA LEU A 196 15.38 1.76 -7.34
C LEU A 196 16.05 2.43 -6.14
N ARG A 197 17.02 3.34 -6.37
CA ARG A 197 17.67 4.11 -5.30
C ARG A 197 16.68 5.02 -4.56
N GLN A 198 15.67 5.55 -5.25
CA GLN A 198 14.63 6.38 -4.63
C GLN A 198 13.76 5.63 -3.61
N VAL A 199 13.71 4.30 -3.71
CA VAL A 199 12.99 3.46 -2.73
C VAL A 199 13.71 3.42 -1.37
N GLY A 200 14.97 3.88 -1.29
CA GLY A 200 15.74 3.97 -0.04
C GLY A 200 16.26 2.63 0.49
N LYS A 201 16.32 1.60 -0.35
CA LYS A 201 16.83 0.27 0.01
C LYS A 201 18.34 0.15 -0.26
N PRO A 202 19.09 -0.70 0.50
CA PRO A 202 20.45 -1.05 0.13
C PRO A 202 20.50 -1.74 -1.23
N ILE A 203 21.46 -1.32 -2.06
CA ILE A 203 21.68 -1.87 -3.40
C ILE A 203 23.14 -2.28 -3.53
N ILE A 204 23.39 -3.50 -3.97
CA ILE A 204 24.71 -3.94 -4.43
C ILE A 204 24.65 -4.00 -5.95
N LEU A 205 25.50 -3.22 -6.63
CA LEU A 205 25.71 -3.31 -8.06
C LEU A 205 26.67 -4.46 -8.35
N VAL A 206 26.19 -5.49 -9.05
CA VAL A 206 26.97 -6.67 -9.39
C VAL A 206 27.40 -6.59 -10.86
N PHE A 207 28.67 -6.30 -11.10
CA PHE A 207 29.28 -6.46 -12.41
C PHE A 207 29.58 -7.93 -12.64
N ASN A 208 28.64 -8.63 -13.27
CA ASN A 208 28.70 -10.06 -13.53
C ASN A 208 29.37 -10.37 -14.88
N LYS A 209 29.74 -11.64 -15.08
CA LYS A 209 30.41 -12.15 -16.29
C LYS A 209 31.78 -11.52 -16.55
N VAL A 210 32.50 -11.15 -15.49
CA VAL A 210 33.84 -10.54 -15.64
C VAL A 210 34.87 -11.46 -16.30
N ASP A 211 34.60 -12.76 -16.31
CA ASP A 211 35.38 -13.79 -17.03
C ASP A 211 35.39 -13.60 -18.54
N GLN A 212 34.43 -12.87 -19.10
CA GLN A 212 34.33 -12.59 -20.54
C GLN A 212 35.25 -11.47 -21.01
N PHE A 213 35.84 -10.71 -20.07
CA PHE A 213 36.71 -9.56 -20.35
C PHE A 213 38.15 -9.85 -19.95
N PRO A 214 39.15 -9.43 -20.78
CA PRO A 214 40.54 -9.36 -20.34
C PRO A 214 40.67 -8.48 -19.10
N GLU A 215 41.70 -8.70 -18.29
CA GLU A 215 41.87 -7.99 -17.02
C GLU A 215 41.92 -6.46 -17.18
N THR A 216 42.64 -5.99 -18.20
CA THR A 216 42.74 -4.55 -18.53
C THR A 216 41.39 -3.93 -18.86
N ASP A 217 40.58 -4.61 -19.68
CA ASP A 217 39.28 -4.13 -20.08
C ASP A 217 38.27 -4.17 -18.92
N ARG A 218 38.36 -5.21 -18.08
CA ARG A 218 37.55 -5.37 -16.87
C ARG A 218 37.77 -4.22 -15.89
N ILE A 219 39.02 -3.83 -15.66
CA ILE A 219 39.36 -2.69 -14.78
C ILE A 219 38.82 -1.39 -15.40
N THR A 220 39.03 -1.17 -16.70
CA THR A 220 38.55 0.03 -17.38
C THR A 220 37.03 0.13 -17.34
N ILE A 221 36.30 -0.97 -17.53
CA ILE A 221 34.84 -1.01 -17.45
C ILE A 221 34.39 -0.72 -16.01
N TYR A 222 35.06 -1.31 -15.01
CA TYR A 222 34.75 -1.08 -13.60
C TYR A 222 34.92 0.39 -13.23
N GLU A 223 36.06 1.00 -13.60
CA GLU A 223 36.32 2.42 -13.34
C GLU A 223 35.27 3.32 -14.01
N LYS A 224 34.91 3.03 -15.24
CA LYS A 224 33.86 3.76 -15.96
C LYS A 224 32.48 3.63 -15.28
N ILE A 225 32.14 2.43 -14.79
CA ILE A 225 30.90 2.24 -14.01
C ILE A 225 30.95 3.08 -12.74
N ARG A 226 32.03 2.94 -11.96
CA ARG A 226 32.22 3.63 -10.68
C ARG A 226 32.23 5.16 -10.81
N ASP A 227 33.01 5.67 -11.74
CA ASP A 227 33.33 7.11 -11.80
C ASP A 227 32.37 7.91 -12.68
N ASP A 228 31.81 7.29 -13.73
CA ASP A 228 30.97 7.98 -14.71
C ASP A 228 29.49 7.61 -14.58
N ARG A 229 29.16 6.30 -14.36
CA ARG A 229 27.79 5.82 -14.45
C ARG A 229 27.00 5.92 -13.14
N VAL A 230 27.62 5.56 -12.04
CA VAL A 230 26.93 5.45 -10.74
C VAL A 230 27.53 6.30 -9.63
N ARG A 231 28.49 7.16 -9.92
CA ARG A 231 29.17 8.00 -8.93
C ARG A 231 28.22 8.74 -7.96
N GLU A 232 27.11 9.23 -8.49
CA GLU A 232 26.10 9.95 -7.69
C GLU A 232 25.06 9.03 -7.05
N LEU A 233 25.02 7.76 -7.44
CA LEU A 233 24.01 6.80 -7.01
C LEU A 233 24.52 5.81 -5.97
N LEU A 234 25.77 5.34 -6.12
CA LEU A 234 26.36 4.29 -5.29
C LEU A 234 27.78 4.63 -4.87
N SER A 235 28.17 4.16 -3.69
CA SER A 235 29.56 4.21 -3.26
C SER A 235 30.40 3.09 -3.93
N PRO A 236 31.72 3.24 -4.06
CA PRO A 236 32.57 2.16 -4.55
C PRO A 236 32.44 0.84 -3.79
N ALA A 237 32.13 0.90 -2.49
CA ALA A 237 31.93 -0.28 -1.63
C ALA A 237 30.62 -1.05 -1.94
N GLU A 238 29.71 -0.45 -2.68
CA GLU A 238 28.45 -1.07 -3.13
C GLU A 238 28.57 -1.72 -4.52
N ILE A 239 29.78 -1.73 -5.12
CA ILE A 239 30.04 -2.30 -6.46
C ILE A 239 30.93 -3.54 -6.31
N VAL A 240 30.42 -4.69 -6.72
CA VAL A 240 31.12 -5.99 -6.62
C VAL A 240 31.26 -6.64 -7.99
N MET A 241 32.44 -7.15 -8.31
CA MET A 241 32.68 -7.95 -9.50
C MET A 241 32.38 -9.42 -9.25
N ALA A 242 31.73 -10.08 -10.21
CA ALA A 242 31.36 -11.49 -10.10
C ALA A 242 31.44 -12.24 -11.44
N SER A 243 31.63 -13.55 -11.36
CA SER A 243 31.45 -14.46 -12.47
C SER A 243 30.63 -15.66 -12.01
N ALA A 244 29.31 -15.56 -12.24
CA ALA A 244 28.35 -16.56 -11.75
C ALA A 244 28.48 -17.92 -12.45
N ALA A 245 28.80 -17.92 -13.75
CA ALA A 245 28.91 -19.13 -14.56
C ALA A 245 30.04 -18.96 -15.59
N PRO A 246 31.32 -18.91 -15.14
CA PRO A 246 32.45 -18.71 -16.03
C PRO A 246 32.59 -19.85 -17.02
N LEU A 247 32.97 -19.53 -18.25
CA LEU A 247 33.27 -20.52 -19.28
C LEU A 247 34.78 -20.71 -19.39
N VAL A 248 35.26 -21.89 -18.98
CA VAL A 248 36.68 -22.27 -19.10
C VAL A 248 36.90 -23.14 -20.34
N ARG A 249 38.03 -22.88 -21.00
CA ARG A 249 38.47 -23.65 -22.15
C ARG A 249 39.24 -24.85 -21.65
N ILE A 250 38.73 -26.07 -21.90
CA ILE A 250 39.45 -27.31 -21.64
C ILE A 250 39.91 -27.94 -22.95
N ALA A 251 41.17 -28.38 -22.95
CA ALA A 251 41.65 -29.17 -24.08
C ALA A 251 41.04 -30.56 -24.03
N ILE A 252 40.42 -30.96 -25.10
CA ILE A 252 39.87 -32.31 -25.29
C ILE A 252 40.65 -33.01 -26.44
N GLN A 253 40.77 -34.33 -26.31
CA GLN A 253 41.25 -35.15 -27.42
C GLN A 253 40.02 -35.75 -28.08
N ASN A 254 39.83 -35.42 -29.35
CA ASN A 254 38.72 -35.96 -30.15
C ASN A 254 38.97 -37.46 -30.43
N PRO A 255 37.91 -38.24 -30.77
CA PRO A 255 38.05 -39.66 -31.10
C PRO A 255 39.00 -39.94 -32.30
N ASP A 256 39.23 -38.95 -33.15
CA ASP A 256 40.13 -38.99 -34.28
C ASP A 256 41.61 -38.70 -33.94
N GLY A 257 41.91 -38.50 -32.65
CA GLY A 257 43.24 -38.16 -32.16
C GLY A 257 43.64 -36.68 -32.24
N THR A 258 42.78 -35.81 -32.79
CA THR A 258 43.05 -34.37 -32.88
C THR A 258 42.77 -33.68 -31.54
N ARG A 259 43.57 -32.64 -31.23
CA ARG A 259 43.33 -31.81 -30.05
C ARG A 259 42.26 -30.75 -30.36
N GLY A 260 41.18 -30.79 -29.64
CA GLY A 260 40.12 -29.78 -29.65
C GLY A 260 40.08 -28.95 -28.39
N VAL A 261 39.32 -27.86 -28.42
CA VAL A 261 39.02 -27.04 -27.26
C VAL A 261 37.51 -27.09 -27.05
N LYS A 262 37.09 -27.49 -25.83
CA LYS A 262 35.69 -27.44 -25.43
C LYS A 262 35.51 -26.40 -24.33
N LEU A 263 34.44 -25.60 -24.45
CA LEU A 263 34.02 -24.72 -23.40
C LEU A 263 33.22 -25.52 -22.37
N GLN A 264 33.62 -25.42 -21.13
CA GLN A 264 32.91 -26.03 -20.00
C GLN A 264 32.65 -25.00 -18.92
N LYS A 265 31.53 -25.14 -18.17
CA LYS A 265 31.21 -24.31 -17.01
C LYS A 265 32.28 -24.53 -15.94
N GLY A 266 32.97 -23.46 -15.55
CA GLY A 266 33.95 -23.44 -14.48
C GLY A 266 33.30 -23.18 -13.12
N LYS A 267 34.15 -23.09 -12.09
CA LYS A 267 33.70 -22.73 -10.73
C LYS A 267 33.26 -21.26 -10.69
N SER A 268 32.10 -20.99 -10.11
CA SER A 268 31.61 -19.63 -9.90
C SER A 268 32.57 -18.81 -9.01
N GLN A 269 32.70 -17.52 -9.31
CA GLN A 269 33.49 -16.56 -8.55
C GLN A 269 32.54 -15.50 -7.99
N VAL A 270 31.96 -15.81 -6.84
CA VAL A 270 30.94 -14.97 -6.16
C VAL A 270 31.25 -14.83 -4.66
N GLU A 271 32.44 -15.18 -4.25
CA GLU A 271 32.85 -15.17 -2.85
C GLU A 271 32.84 -13.75 -2.26
N GLU A 272 33.33 -12.75 -3.00
CA GLU A 272 33.30 -11.35 -2.59
C GLU A 272 31.86 -10.86 -2.40
N LEU A 273 30.97 -11.20 -3.33
CA LEU A 273 29.54 -10.87 -3.22
C LEU A 273 28.89 -11.55 -2.01
N LYS A 274 29.21 -12.82 -1.74
CA LYS A 274 28.73 -13.52 -0.54
C LYS A 274 29.16 -12.83 0.73
N LEU A 275 30.44 -12.46 0.82
CA LEU A 275 30.97 -11.74 1.98
C LEU A 275 30.28 -10.40 2.17
N LYS A 276 30.05 -9.65 1.09
CA LYS A 276 29.36 -8.36 1.15
C LYS A 276 27.89 -8.48 1.59
N ILE A 277 27.19 -9.50 1.08
CA ILE A 277 25.81 -9.80 1.53
C ILE A 277 25.83 -10.16 3.03
N LEU A 278 26.73 -11.04 3.45
CA LEU A 278 26.84 -11.45 4.87
C LEU A 278 27.21 -10.28 5.78
N GLU A 279 28.09 -9.38 5.35
CA GLU A 279 28.42 -8.15 6.08
C GLU A 279 27.17 -7.32 6.35
N ILE A 280 26.38 -7.01 5.30
CA ILE A 280 25.15 -6.23 5.45
C ILE A 280 24.13 -6.96 6.34
N LEU A 281 23.93 -8.25 6.15
CA LEU A 281 22.97 -9.01 6.94
C LEU A 281 23.39 -9.18 8.41
N HIS A 282 24.67 -9.26 8.67
CA HIS A 282 25.18 -9.39 10.04
C HIS A 282 25.04 -8.10 10.84
N HIS A 283 25.43 -6.96 10.25
CA HIS A 283 25.38 -5.66 10.92
C HIS A 283 23.98 -5.04 10.97
N GLU A 284 23.18 -5.21 9.93
CA GLU A 284 21.96 -4.44 9.76
C GLU A 284 20.69 -5.31 9.58
N GLY A 285 20.83 -6.63 9.47
CA GLY A 285 19.76 -7.51 9.02
C GLY A 285 18.44 -7.33 9.76
N LYS A 286 18.42 -7.31 11.09
CA LYS A 286 17.20 -7.10 11.89
C LYS A 286 16.65 -5.69 11.75
N ALA A 287 17.52 -4.68 11.82
CA ALA A 287 17.13 -3.28 11.67
C ALA A 287 16.61 -3.01 10.26
N LEU A 288 17.23 -3.62 9.26
CA LEU A 288 16.85 -3.49 7.86
C LEU A 288 15.45 -4.08 7.59
N VAL A 289 15.19 -5.32 8.04
CA VAL A 289 13.86 -5.95 7.92
C VAL A 289 12.81 -5.12 8.65
N ALA A 290 13.10 -4.67 9.87
CA ALA A 290 12.18 -3.85 10.65
C ALA A 290 11.86 -2.53 9.95
N LEU A 291 12.87 -1.78 9.52
CA LEU A 291 12.70 -0.50 8.83
C LEU A 291 11.95 -0.67 7.50
N ASN A 292 12.37 -1.62 6.68
CA ASN A 292 11.75 -1.86 5.39
C ASN A 292 10.29 -2.29 5.51
N THR A 293 9.99 -3.17 6.47
CA THR A 293 8.63 -3.60 6.74
C THR A 293 7.75 -2.46 7.22
N MET A 294 8.27 -1.57 8.07
CA MET A 294 7.53 -0.39 8.55
C MET A 294 7.29 0.62 7.44
N LEU A 295 8.28 0.90 6.58
CA LEU A 295 8.12 1.78 5.43
C LEU A 295 7.08 1.24 4.44
N TYR A 296 7.10 -0.06 4.18
CA TYR A 296 6.10 -0.70 3.33
C TYR A 296 4.70 -0.66 3.97
N ALA A 297 4.61 -0.98 5.26
CA ALA A 297 3.34 -0.94 6.01
C ALA A 297 2.75 0.48 6.07
N ASP A 298 3.59 1.52 6.18
CA ASP A 298 3.15 2.92 6.15
C ASP A 298 2.57 3.28 4.77
N ASN A 299 3.23 2.88 3.68
CA ASN A 299 2.71 3.08 2.33
C ASN A 299 1.38 2.34 2.10
N VAL A 300 1.27 1.07 2.52
CA VAL A 300 0.02 0.29 2.42
C VAL A 300 -1.07 0.91 3.28
N ASN A 301 -0.74 1.38 4.49
CA ASN A 301 -1.70 2.07 5.36
C ASN A 301 -2.20 3.38 4.73
N GLU A 302 -1.34 4.15 4.07
CA GLU A 302 -1.76 5.35 3.34
C GLU A 302 -2.73 4.99 2.20
N GLN A 303 -2.41 3.97 1.39
CA GLN A 303 -3.30 3.47 0.34
C GLN A 303 -4.65 2.98 0.91
N LEU A 304 -4.62 2.25 2.02
CA LEU A 304 -5.81 1.79 2.73
C LEU A 304 -6.68 2.97 3.19
N VAL A 305 -6.08 4.01 3.77
CA VAL A 305 -6.80 5.22 4.18
C VAL A 305 -7.44 5.91 2.97
N GLN A 306 -6.71 6.08 1.87
CA GLN A 306 -7.23 6.70 0.65
C GLN A 306 -8.38 5.89 0.06
N ARG A 307 -8.24 4.57 -0.07
CA ARG A 307 -9.32 3.71 -0.57
C ARG A 307 -10.52 3.68 0.36
N LYS A 308 -10.30 3.65 1.68
CA LYS A 308 -11.36 3.75 2.69
C LYS A 308 -12.18 5.04 2.52
N LEU A 309 -11.52 6.17 2.25
CA LEU A 309 -12.20 7.44 1.99
C LEU A 309 -13.06 7.36 0.71
N ILE A 310 -12.55 6.79 -0.37
CA ILE A 310 -13.28 6.60 -1.63
C ILE A 310 -14.53 5.71 -1.40
N ILE A 311 -14.36 4.56 -0.76
CA ILE A 311 -15.48 3.64 -0.45
C ILE A 311 -16.53 4.32 0.43
N ARG A 312 -16.11 5.09 1.43
CA ARG A 312 -17.01 5.85 2.28
C ARG A 312 -17.77 6.91 1.50
N GLU A 313 -17.11 7.60 0.59
CA GLU A 313 -17.74 8.60 -0.25
C GLU A 313 -18.79 7.98 -1.18
N GLU A 314 -18.50 6.86 -1.82
CA GLU A 314 -19.46 6.12 -2.64
C GLU A 314 -20.66 5.65 -1.84
N ASN A 315 -20.44 5.03 -0.69
CA ASN A 315 -21.49 4.59 0.21
C ASN A 315 -22.35 5.76 0.73
N ALA A 316 -21.71 6.90 1.06
CA ALA A 316 -22.42 8.10 1.46
C ALA A 316 -23.31 8.65 0.33
N ASN A 317 -22.79 8.71 -0.89
CA ASN A 317 -23.56 9.16 -2.05
C ASN A 317 -24.73 8.22 -2.35
N GLN A 318 -24.56 6.90 -2.22
CA GLN A 318 -25.65 5.91 -2.36
C GLN A 318 -26.71 6.11 -1.27
N LEU A 319 -26.30 6.33 -0.02
CA LEU A 319 -27.21 6.58 1.09
C LEU A 319 -28.01 7.88 0.88
N ILE A 320 -27.35 8.95 0.42
CA ILE A 320 -27.98 10.22 0.07
C ILE A 320 -29.03 10.01 -1.03
N TRP A 321 -28.66 9.35 -2.13
CA TRP A 321 -29.62 9.07 -3.21
C TRP A 321 -30.80 8.23 -2.76
N LYS A 322 -30.56 7.21 -1.95
CA LYS A 322 -31.64 6.38 -1.38
C LYS A 322 -32.63 7.24 -0.55
N ALA A 323 -32.12 8.13 0.30
CA ALA A 323 -32.94 9.02 1.11
C ALA A 323 -33.70 10.03 0.24
N VAL A 324 -33.03 10.64 -0.75
CA VAL A 324 -33.63 11.56 -1.73
C VAL A 324 -34.82 10.93 -2.45
N ILE A 325 -34.62 9.74 -3.02
CA ILE A 325 -35.69 9.04 -3.74
C ILE A 325 -36.79 8.57 -2.80
N THR A 326 -36.46 8.12 -1.60
CA THR A 326 -37.46 7.75 -0.60
C THR A 326 -38.35 8.94 -0.21
N LYS A 327 -37.73 10.11 0.04
CA LYS A 327 -38.44 11.35 0.33
C LYS A 327 -39.31 11.80 -0.85
N ALA A 328 -38.76 11.81 -2.05
CA ALA A 328 -39.49 12.17 -3.25
C ALA A 328 -40.72 11.26 -3.51
N LEU A 329 -40.54 9.94 -3.27
CA LEU A 329 -41.65 8.99 -3.36
C LEU A 329 -42.72 9.22 -2.27
N ALA A 330 -42.28 9.48 -1.03
CA ALA A 330 -43.19 9.76 0.07
C ALA A 330 -44.11 10.95 -0.27
N ILE A 331 -43.53 12.04 -0.79
CA ILE A 331 -44.24 13.25 -1.18
C ILE A 331 -45.13 13.01 -2.43
N ALA A 332 -44.61 12.34 -3.45
CA ALA A 332 -45.34 12.13 -4.70
C ALA A 332 -46.62 11.27 -4.52
N PHE A 333 -46.59 10.33 -3.56
CA PHE A 333 -47.70 9.38 -3.35
C PHE A 333 -48.60 9.70 -2.16
N ASN A 334 -48.30 10.72 -1.38
CA ASN A 334 -49.10 11.06 -0.20
C ASN A 334 -49.89 12.36 -0.44
N PRO A 335 -51.23 12.33 -0.48
CA PRO A 335 -52.07 13.51 -0.74
C PRO A 335 -52.26 14.41 0.50
N VAL A 336 -51.65 14.06 1.66
CA VAL A 336 -51.91 14.76 2.92
C VAL A 336 -50.69 15.55 3.37
N THR A 337 -50.71 16.84 3.16
CA THR A 337 -49.56 17.79 3.36
C THR A 337 -48.88 17.72 4.73
N VAL A 338 -49.62 17.44 5.81
CA VAL A 338 -49.07 17.38 7.17
C VAL A 338 -48.22 16.13 7.40
N VAL A 339 -48.64 14.98 6.86
CA VAL A 339 -47.92 13.72 6.94
C VAL A 339 -46.66 13.77 6.08
N ASP A 340 -46.70 14.51 4.96
CA ASP A 340 -45.53 14.70 4.08
C ASP A 340 -44.40 15.45 4.75
N ILE A 341 -44.66 16.52 5.49
CA ILE A 341 -43.66 17.32 6.17
C ILE A 341 -42.97 16.53 7.28
N LEU A 342 -43.75 15.81 8.10
CA LEU A 342 -43.21 15.00 9.18
C LEU A 342 -42.39 13.84 8.65
N SER A 343 -42.86 13.15 7.61
CA SER A 343 -42.10 12.05 6.98
C SER A 343 -40.83 12.55 6.32
N ALA A 344 -40.88 13.72 5.68
CA ALA A 344 -39.72 14.34 5.07
C ALA A 344 -38.61 14.69 6.07
N VAL A 345 -38.97 15.23 7.23
CA VAL A 345 -38.02 15.54 8.32
C VAL A 345 -37.42 14.26 8.93
N ILE A 346 -38.24 13.23 9.14
CA ILE A 346 -37.79 11.94 9.67
C ILE A 346 -36.77 11.28 8.71
N ILE A 347 -37.00 11.39 7.38
CA ILE A 347 -36.08 10.85 6.38
C ILE A 347 -34.72 11.59 6.43
N ASP A 348 -34.73 12.93 6.54
CA ASP A 348 -33.50 13.73 6.63
C ASP A 348 -32.74 13.45 7.95
N ILE A 349 -33.43 13.29 9.07
CA ILE A 349 -32.80 12.88 10.35
C ILE A 349 -32.20 11.48 10.22
N SER A 350 -32.93 10.54 9.60
CA SER A 350 -32.45 9.18 9.38
C SER A 350 -31.25 9.16 8.44
N LEU A 351 -31.21 10.03 7.42
CA LEU A 351 -30.05 10.21 6.54
C LEU A 351 -28.83 10.70 7.32
N ILE A 352 -29.00 11.74 8.18
CA ILE A 352 -27.93 12.27 9.02
C ILE A 352 -27.38 11.19 9.96
N LEU A 353 -28.23 10.43 10.62
CA LEU A 353 -27.86 9.33 11.50
C LEU A 353 -27.16 8.20 10.73
N GLY A 354 -27.63 7.87 9.52
CA GLY A 354 -27.01 6.88 8.66
C GLY A 354 -25.62 7.29 8.20
N LEU A 355 -25.45 8.55 7.78
CA LEU A 355 -24.15 9.11 7.44
C LEU A 355 -23.21 9.17 8.66
N SER A 356 -23.70 9.59 9.81
CA SER A 356 -22.95 9.62 11.06
C SER A 356 -22.41 8.23 11.42
N LYS A 357 -23.21 7.19 11.28
CA LYS A 357 -22.80 5.81 11.49
C LYS A 357 -21.76 5.35 10.44
N LEU A 358 -21.91 5.73 9.17
CA LEU A 358 -20.99 5.41 8.10
C LEU A 358 -19.59 6.03 8.34
N TYR A 359 -19.55 7.27 8.85
CA TYR A 359 -18.30 7.96 9.16
C TYR A 359 -17.73 7.58 10.56
N GLY A 360 -18.38 6.69 11.31
CA GLY A 360 -17.91 6.26 12.62
C GLY A 360 -18.00 7.36 13.71
N ILE A 361 -18.83 8.38 13.48
CA ILE A 361 -19.02 9.49 14.43
C ILE A 361 -20.39 9.28 15.12
N PRO A 362 -20.44 8.75 16.36
CA PRO A 362 -21.72 8.47 17.02
C PRO A 362 -22.49 9.76 17.23
N MET A 363 -23.73 9.77 16.76
CA MET A 363 -24.65 10.92 16.90
C MET A 363 -25.99 10.47 17.45
N THR A 364 -26.53 11.24 18.40
CA THR A 364 -27.89 11.01 18.91
C THR A 364 -28.93 11.65 18.01
N GLU A 365 -30.20 11.22 18.11
CA GLU A 365 -31.30 11.85 17.37
C GLU A 365 -31.38 13.36 17.63
N THR A 366 -31.20 13.78 18.89
CA THR A 366 -31.16 15.21 19.27
C THR A 366 -30.00 15.93 18.57
N GLY A 367 -28.83 15.27 18.45
CA GLY A 367 -27.69 15.79 17.70
C GLY A 367 -27.98 15.97 16.22
N ALA A 368 -28.61 14.96 15.60
CA ALA A 368 -29.01 14.99 14.19
C ALA A 368 -30.06 16.11 13.92
N ILE A 369 -31.03 16.29 14.81
CA ILE A 369 -32.00 17.37 14.74
C ILE A 369 -31.31 18.74 14.79
N LYS A 370 -30.39 18.95 15.74
CA LYS A 370 -29.63 20.21 15.85
C LYS A 370 -28.77 20.48 14.62
N LEU A 371 -28.17 19.43 14.05
CA LEU A 371 -27.38 19.55 12.82
C LEU A 371 -28.29 19.93 11.64
N LEU A 372 -29.44 19.27 11.48
CA LEU A 372 -30.42 19.58 10.45
C LEU A 372 -30.89 21.04 10.57
N GLN A 373 -31.24 21.50 11.78
CA GLN A 373 -31.62 22.90 12.03
C GLN A 373 -30.50 23.87 11.64
N LYS A 374 -29.26 23.56 11.98
CA LYS A 374 -28.11 24.40 11.66
C LYS A 374 -27.85 24.50 10.15
N ILE A 375 -28.01 23.36 9.44
CA ILE A 375 -27.93 23.31 7.98
C ILE A 375 -29.06 24.13 7.36
N ALA A 376 -30.30 23.91 7.77
CA ALA A 376 -31.48 24.62 7.27
C ALA A 376 -31.40 26.15 7.48
N LEU A 377 -30.92 26.60 8.64
CA LEU A 377 -30.66 28.02 8.92
C LEU A 377 -29.59 28.61 8.00
N SER A 378 -28.56 27.84 7.69
CA SER A 378 -27.46 28.26 6.84
C SER A 378 -27.83 28.32 5.34
N MET A 379 -28.83 27.55 4.92
CA MET A 379 -29.34 27.53 3.53
C MET A 379 -30.10 28.81 3.15
N GLY A 380 -30.52 29.63 4.11
CA GLY A 380 -30.98 31.03 3.89
C GLY A 380 -32.28 31.20 3.11
N GLY A 381 -33.14 30.17 3.02
CA GLY A 381 -34.37 30.18 2.20
C GLY A 381 -35.67 30.16 2.99
N ILE A 382 -36.78 30.44 2.31
CA ILE A 382 -38.15 30.38 2.82
C ILE A 382 -38.48 29.00 3.44
N GLY A 383 -37.85 27.92 2.95
CA GLY A 383 -37.96 26.58 3.54
C GLY A 383 -37.31 26.42 4.92
N ALA A 384 -36.33 27.26 5.28
CA ALA A 384 -35.71 27.21 6.60
C ALA A 384 -36.66 27.70 7.69
N SER A 385 -37.46 28.72 7.43
CA SER A 385 -38.47 29.22 8.38
C SER A 385 -39.65 28.23 8.56
N GLU A 386 -40.06 27.53 7.55
CA GLU A 386 -41.05 26.46 7.64
C GLU A 386 -40.55 25.21 8.36
N LEU A 387 -39.30 24.78 8.07
CA LEU A 387 -38.64 23.70 8.80
C LEU A 387 -38.46 24.02 10.28
N LEU A 388 -38.06 25.24 10.62
CA LEU A 388 -37.88 25.69 12.00
C LEU A 388 -39.22 25.86 12.74
N ALA A 389 -40.24 26.36 12.08
CA ALA A 389 -41.59 26.47 12.64
C ALA A 389 -42.20 25.09 12.91
N ASN A 390 -41.89 24.09 12.11
CA ASN A 390 -42.42 22.73 12.21
C ASN A 390 -41.63 21.85 13.20
N LEU A 391 -40.33 22.11 13.41
CA LEU A 391 -39.53 21.44 14.44
C LEU A 391 -39.79 22.00 15.85
N GLY A 392 -40.33 23.21 15.95
CA GLY A 392 -40.86 23.74 17.20
C GLY A 392 -42.32 23.35 17.32
N LEU A 393 -42.69 22.50 18.27
CA LEU A 393 -44.00 21.91 18.58
C LEU A 393 -45.22 22.88 18.57
N SER A 394 -45.02 24.19 18.42
CA SER A 394 -46.09 25.20 18.33
C SER A 394 -46.66 25.46 16.92
N GLY A 395 -45.98 25.00 15.85
CA GLY A 395 -46.39 25.22 14.45
C GLY A 395 -47.41 24.21 13.90
N LEU A 396 -47.62 23.08 14.59
CA LEU A 396 -48.51 22.00 14.13
C LEU A 396 -49.96 22.44 14.01
N LYS A 397 -50.41 23.42 14.81
CA LYS A 397 -51.80 23.90 14.80
C LYS A 397 -52.13 24.83 13.63
N THR A 398 -51.15 25.57 13.09
CA THR A 398 -51.37 26.53 12.00
C THR A 398 -51.41 25.86 10.62
N LEU A 399 -50.69 24.76 10.42
CA LEU A 399 -50.69 24.00 9.18
C LEU A 399 -51.94 23.13 8.98
N LEU A 400 -52.57 22.67 10.06
CA LEU A 400 -53.85 21.94 10.00
C LEU A 400 -55.01 22.80 9.49
N SER A 401 -54.95 24.13 9.60
CA SER A 401 -55.99 25.03 9.19
C SER A 401 -56.00 25.41 7.69
N ILE A 402 -54.87 25.23 7.00
CA ILE A 402 -54.71 25.62 5.60
C ILE A 402 -55.09 24.49 4.61
N SER A 403 -55.06 23.23 5.07
CA SER A 403 -55.21 22.05 4.18
C SER A 403 -56.65 21.67 3.81
N THR A 404 -57.66 22.34 4.36
CA THR A 404 -59.09 21.90 4.19
C THR A 404 -59.82 22.49 3.01
N THR A 405 -59.24 23.41 2.23
CA THR A 405 -59.98 24.14 1.19
C THR A 405 -59.60 23.87 -0.26
N ALA A 406 -58.63 22.98 -0.55
CA ALA A 406 -58.09 22.90 -1.94
C ALA A 406 -58.31 21.60 -2.72
N THR A 407 -59.12 20.62 -2.28
CA THR A 407 -59.16 19.29 -2.93
C THR A 407 -60.49 18.82 -3.50
N ALA A 408 -61.46 19.68 -3.74
CA ALA A 408 -62.66 19.28 -4.43
C ALA A 408 -62.60 19.62 -5.92
N GLY A 409 -62.22 18.66 -6.77
CA GLY A 409 -62.49 18.73 -8.20
C GLY A 409 -61.36 18.70 -9.21
N MET A 410 -60.11 18.38 -8.84
CA MET A 410 -59.01 18.30 -9.83
C MET A 410 -58.88 16.89 -10.45
N THR A 411 -58.79 16.83 -11.79
CA THR A 411 -58.49 15.61 -12.54
C THR A 411 -57.07 15.10 -12.20
N ILE A 412 -56.88 13.79 -12.16
CA ILE A 412 -55.65 13.09 -11.71
C ILE A 412 -54.39 13.52 -12.47
N ALA A 413 -54.49 13.90 -13.75
CA ALA A 413 -53.34 14.22 -14.58
C ALA A 413 -52.59 15.52 -14.20
N PRO A 414 -53.27 16.67 -13.94
CA PRO A 414 -52.62 17.88 -13.44
C PRO A 414 -52.01 17.72 -12.04
N TYR A 415 -52.68 16.94 -11.18
CA TYR A 415 -52.22 16.66 -9.82
C TYR A 415 -50.89 15.90 -9.81
N LEU A 416 -50.71 14.89 -10.68
CA LEU A 416 -49.48 14.09 -10.77
C LEU A 416 -48.30 14.95 -11.21
N SER A 417 -48.49 15.89 -12.13
CA SER A 417 -47.42 16.79 -12.59
C SER A 417 -46.97 17.74 -11.48
N ILE A 418 -47.87 18.28 -10.68
CA ILE A 418 -47.57 19.14 -9.53
C ILE A 418 -46.87 18.34 -8.45
N ALA A 419 -47.36 17.13 -8.11
CA ALA A 419 -46.78 16.26 -7.11
C ALA A 419 -45.37 15.84 -7.46
N ILE A 420 -45.05 15.50 -8.73
CA ILE A 420 -43.71 15.19 -9.19
C ILE A 420 -42.77 16.39 -9.08
N THR A 421 -43.26 17.60 -9.36
CA THR A 421 -42.48 18.82 -9.25
C THR A 421 -42.13 19.12 -7.77
N GLN A 422 -43.11 19.05 -6.88
CA GLN A 422 -42.91 19.24 -5.45
C GLN A 422 -41.97 18.19 -4.85
N ALA A 423 -42.16 16.92 -5.23
CA ALA A 423 -41.30 15.82 -4.84
C ALA A 423 -39.83 16.03 -5.33
N GLY A 424 -39.69 16.58 -6.55
CA GLY A 424 -38.37 16.93 -7.11
C GLY A 424 -37.67 18.00 -6.30
N VAL A 425 -38.35 19.10 -5.97
CA VAL A 425 -37.78 20.20 -5.15
C VAL A 425 -37.38 19.70 -3.76
N ALA A 426 -38.26 18.93 -3.11
CA ALA A 426 -37.95 18.35 -1.80
C ALA A 426 -36.74 17.36 -1.85
N GLY A 427 -36.63 16.61 -2.95
CA GLY A 427 -35.49 15.74 -3.18
C GLY A 427 -34.18 16.50 -3.36
N VAL A 428 -34.19 17.61 -4.13
CA VAL A 428 -33.00 18.50 -4.26
C VAL A 428 -32.56 19.03 -2.90
N SER A 429 -33.50 19.47 -2.06
CA SER A 429 -33.23 19.94 -0.70
C SER A 429 -32.57 18.83 0.14
N SER A 430 -33.11 17.60 0.14
CA SER A 430 -32.50 16.46 0.84
C SER A 430 -31.11 16.12 0.30
N TYR A 431 -30.89 16.23 -1.00
CA TYR A 431 -29.57 16.03 -1.58
C TYR A 431 -28.58 17.06 -1.05
N GLY A 432 -28.96 18.33 -0.98
CA GLY A 432 -28.15 19.39 -0.38
C GLY A 432 -27.84 19.12 1.10
N ILE A 433 -28.85 18.76 1.90
CA ILE A 433 -28.68 18.36 3.31
C ILE A 433 -27.70 17.19 3.42
N GLY A 434 -27.83 16.18 2.56
CA GLY A 434 -26.96 15.01 2.54
C GLY A 434 -25.51 15.37 2.22
N GLN A 435 -25.27 16.17 1.18
CA GLN A 435 -23.90 16.60 0.80
C GLN A 435 -23.24 17.46 1.87
N VAL A 436 -23.97 18.38 2.47
CA VAL A 436 -23.47 19.20 3.60
C VAL A 436 -23.13 18.33 4.80
N THR A 437 -24.03 17.39 5.15
CA THR A 437 -23.79 16.45 6.25
C THR A 437 -22.56 15.57 5.97
N LYS A 438 -22.45 15.04 4.75
CA LYS A 438 -21.29 14.25 4.30
C LYS A 438 -19.99 15.03 4.52
N THR A 439 -19.91 16.26 4.04
CA THR A 439 -18.74 17.11 4.18
C THR A 439 -18.42 17.44 5.64
N TYR A 440 -19.44 17.78 6.44
CA TYR A 440 -19.28 18.03 7.86
C TYR A 440 -18.70 16.83 8.61
N LEU A 441 -19.21 15.63 8.32
CA LEU A 441 -18.73 14.39 8.96
C LEU A 441 -17.36 13.96 8.45
N ALA A 442 -17.08 14.13 7.14
CA ALA A 442 -15.77 13.86 6.57
C ALA A 442 -14.67 14.71 7.19
N ASN A 443 -15.03 15.94 7.61
CA ASN A 443 -14.12 16.84 8.35
C ASN A 443 -14.12 16.60 9.87
N GLY A 444 -14.47 15.40 10.34
CA GLY A 444 -14.46 15.04 11.75
C GLY A 444 -15.52 15.77 12.58
N ALA A 445 -16.71 16.01 12.02
CA ALA A 445 -17.82 16.76 12.61
C ALA A 445 -17.46 18.22 12.93
N ASN A 446 -16.65 18.82 12.05
CA ASN A 446 -16.20 20.21 12.19
C ASN A 446 -16.58 21.04 10.95
N TRP A 447 -16.99 22.30 11.18
CA TRP A 447 -17.34 23.26 10.11
C TRP A 447 -16.15 24.00 9.51
N GLY A 448 -14.94 23.80 10.08
CA GLY A 448 -13.75 24.58 9.70
C GLY A 448 -13.80 26.04 10.22
N PRO A 449 -12.78 26.82 9.84
CA PRO A 449 -12.63 28.21 10.31
C PRO A 449 -13.72 29.14 9.79
N ASP A 450 -14.28 28.87 8.62
CA ASP A 450 -15.27 29.73 7.93
C ASP A 450 -16.70 29.55 8.46
N GLY A 451 -16.91 28.51 9.25
CA GLY A 451 -18.18 28.22 9.91
C GLY A 451 -19.26 27.62 9.00
N PRO A 452 -20.44 27.27 9.58
CA PRO A 452 -21.46 26.49 8.88
C PRO A 452 -22.05 27.18 7.65
N LYS A 453 -22.26 28.50 7.70
CA LYS A 453 -22.87 29.25 6.60
C LYS A 453 -22.01 29.27 5.34
N ALA A 454 -20.68 29.42 5.48
CA ALA A 454 -19.74 29.41 4.38
C ALA A 454 -19.68 28.04 3.71
N VAL A 455 -19.53 26.97 4.51
CA VAL A 455 -19.49 25.59 4.03
C VAL A 455 -20.79 25.19 3.30
N VAL A 456 -21.94 25.53 3.87
CA VAL A 456 -23.25 25.24 3.25
C VAL A 456 -23.37 25.97 1.91
N ASN A 457 -23.07 27.30 1.87
CA ASN A 457 -23.17 28.07 0.63
C ASN A 457 -22.19 27.56 -0.45
N GLN A 458 -20.98 27.21 -0.07
CA GLN A 458 -19.98 26.64 -0.99
C GLN A 458 -20.52 25.33 -1.62
N ILE A 459 -21.02 24.41 -0.81
CA ILE A 459 -21.56 23.14 -1.31
C ILE A 459 -22.77 23.38 -2.21
N LEU A 460 -23.71 24.19 -1.79
CA LEU A 460 -24.92 24.48 -2.57
C LEU A 460 -24.60 25.14 -3.91
N SER A 461 -23.62 26.04 -3.96
CA SER A 461 -23.21 26.70 -5.20
C SER A 461 -22.57 25.76 -6.23
N THR A 462 -22.07 24.60 -5.79
CA THR A 462 -21.49 23.57 -6.68
C THR A 462 -22.54 22.56 -7.18
N LEU A 463 -23.74 22.56 -6.61
CA LEU A 463 -24.79 21.63 -7.00
C LEU A 463 -25.46 22.04 -8.32
N ASN A 464 -25.52 21.10 -9.26
CA ASN A 464 -26.33 21.26 -10.46
C ASN A 464 -27.77 20.83 -10.19
N GLU A 465 -28.58 21.76 -9.64
CA GLU A 465 -29.96 21.50 -9.24
C GLU A 465 -30.84 20.92 -10.39
N THR A 466 -30.62 21.41 -11.62
CA THR A 466 -31.36 20.93 -12.80
C THR A 466 -31.05 19.47 -13.10
N SER A 467 -29.80 19.07 -13.03
CA SER A 467 -29.39 17.67 -13.25
C SER A 467 -29.94 16.74 -12.17
N ILE A 468 -29.87 17.17 -10.91
CA ILE A 468 -30.41 16.42 -9.76
C ILE A 468 -31.94 16.25 -9.91
N LEU A 469 -32.64 17.35 -10.23
CA LEU A 469 -34.10 17.34 -10.43
C LEU A 469 -34.52 16.40 -11.55
N ASN A 470 -33.83 16.43 -12.70
CA ASN A 470 -34.11 15.55 -13.82
C ASN A 470 -33.94 14.07 -13.43
N ARG A 471 -32.83 13.75 -12.76
CA ARG A 471 -32.59 12.39 -12.28
C ARG A 471 -33.64 11.90 -11.30
N ILE A 472 -34.11 12.76 -10.38
CA ILE A 472 -35.19 12.43 -9.46
C ILE A 472 -36.50 12.15 -10.23
N LYS A 473 -36.85 13.02 -11.21
CA LYS A 473 -38.02 12.85 -12.05
C LYS A 473 -38.00 11.54 -12.83
N ASP A 474 -36.88 11.21 -13.45
CA ASP A 474 -36.72 9.99 -14.23
C ASP A 474 -36.89 8.72 -13.35
N GLU A 475 -36.31 8.71 -12.17
CA GLU A 475 -36.47 7.61 -11.22
C GLU A 475 -37.91 7.51 -10.69
N LEU A 476 -38.56 8.63 -10.39
CA LEU A 476 -39.97 8.64 -10.00
C LEU A 476 -40.88 8.06 -11.10
N LEU A 477 -40.70 8.52 -12.34
CA LEU A 477 -41.47 8.03 -13.48
C LEU A 477 -41.28 6.53 -13.71
N THR A 478 -40.04 6.05 -13.58
CA THR A 478 -39.72 4.62 -13.70
C THR A 478 -40.46 3.79 -12.64
N LYS A 479 -40.42 4.24 -11.38
CA LYS A 479 -41.08 3.54 -10.27
C LYS A 479 -42.61 3.60 -10.33
N VAL A 480 -43.17 4.71 -10.81
CA VAL A 480 -44.63 4.85 -11.07
C VAL A 480 -45.07 3.89 -12.15
N ASN A 481 -44.34 3.79 -13.26
CA ASN A 481 -44.65 2.89 -14.37
C ASN A 481 -44.54 1.40 -13.99
N LEU A 482 -43.54 1.04 -13.17
CA LEU A 482 -43.41 -0.32 -12.63
C LEU A 482 -44.60 -0.70 -11.74
N ARG A 483 -45.08 0.21 -10.91
CA ARG A 483 -46.25 -0.03 -10.03
C ARG A 483 -47.53 -0.22 -10.83
N LYS A 484 -47.74 0.51 -11.94
CA LYS A 484 -48.86 0.30 -12.87
C LYS A 484 -48.82 -1.07 -13.55
N LYS A 485 -47.60 -1.59 -13.86
CA LYS A 485 -47.46 -2.93 -14.47
C LYS A 485 -47.72 -4.09 -13.51
N ILE A 486 -47.58 -3.88 -12.21
CA ILE A 486 -47.80 -4.90 -11.16
C ILE A 486 -49.29 -4.91 -10.71
N SER A 487 -50.00 -3.80 -10.93
CA SER A 487 -51.42 -3.63 -10.54
C SER A 487 -52.44 -3.99 -11.65
N ASN A 488 -51.95 -4.29 -12.86
CA ASN A 488 -52.70 -4.88 -13.98
C ASN A 488 -52.29 -6.34 -14.16
#